data_12ad016d1182422e134446d51b9955fb
#
_entry.id   12ad016d1182422e134446d51b9955fb
#
_cell.length_a   1.000
_cell.length_b   1.000
_cell.length_c   1.000
_cell.angle_alpha   90.00
_cell.angle_beta   90.00
_cell.angle_gamma   90.00
#
_symmetry.space_group_name_H-M   'P 1'
#
loop_
_entity.id
_entity.type
_entity.pdbx_description
1 polymer ?
#
loop_
_entity_poly.entity_id
_entity_poly.type
_entity_poly.pdbx_seq_one_letter_code
_entity_poly.pdbx_strand_id
1 'polypeptide(L)'
;MRYLVKARVKSGREPHLVRAIDDATLGKGSIAGDEYLHNMEQARVNDQDVATWVETCFCDQPLAEERPYWEEYFELLSVKDAHSRRNCRHENGTEPWACCDCDCTKNLEKWLATQGDSFLQTLRTSRGDLT
;
A
#
# COMPACT_ATOMS: atom_id res chain seq x y z
N MET A 1 -0.14 10.81 7.83
CA MET A 1 0.29 11.15 6.47
C MET A 1 -0.05 10.02 5.50
N ARG A 2 -0.21 10.37 4.25
CA ARG A 2 -0.42 9.39 3.16
C ARG A 2 0.83 9.31 2.32
N TYR A 3 1.25 8.10 2.01
CA TYR A 3 2.40 7.85 1.16
C TYR A 3 1.97 7.11 -0.10
N LEU A 4 2.59 7.47 -1.22
CA LEU A 4 2.45 6.70 -2.44
C LEU A 4 3.61 5.71 -2.46
N VAL A 5 3.29 4.43 -2.35
CA VAL A 5 4.28 3.36 -2.28
C VAL A 5 4.35 2.65 -3.62
N LYS A 6 5.56 2.46 -4.13
CA LYS A 6 5.81 1.64 -5.32
C LYS A 6 6.73 0.50 -4.94
N ALA A 7 6.36 -0.70 -5.33
CA ALA A 7 7.07 -1.90 -4.93
C ALA A 7 6.93 -2.99 -5.98
N ARG A 8 7.83 -3.95 -5.93
CA ARG A 8 7.78 -5.14 -6.79
C ARG A 8 7.88 -6.37 -5.92
N VAL A 9 7.04 -7.39 -6.19
CA VAL A 9 7.11 -8.64 -5.44
C VAL A 9 8.47 -9.29 -5.65
N LYS A 10 9.11 -9.71 -4.58
CA LYS A 10 10.38 -10.43 -4.67
C LYS A 10 10.18 -11.74 -5.40
N SER A 11 11.17 -12.10 -6.24
CA SER A 11 11.11 -13.32 -7.02
C SER A 11 10.87 -14.54 -6.12
N GLY A 12 9.88 -15.34 -6.46
CA GLY A 12 9.54 -16.54 -5.71
C GLY A 12 8.68 -16.31 -4.48
N ARG A 13 8.33 -15.06 -4.16
CA ARG A 13 7.50 -14.77 -2.98
C ARG A 13 6.01 -14.64 -3.29
N GLU A 14 5.63 -14.70 -4.55
CA GLU A 14 4.24 -14.55 -4.97
C GLU A 14 3.28 -15.53 -4.26
N PRO A 15 3.58 -16.83 -4.21
CA PRO A 15 2.68 -17.79 -3.52
C PRO A 15 2.57 -17.49 -2.03
N HIS A 16 3.66 -17.06 -1.41
CA HIS A 16 3.67 -16.73 0.01
C HIS A 16 2.82 -15.50 0.30
N LEU A 17 2.89 -14.50 -0.58
CA LEU A 17 2.09 -13.28 -0.45
C LEU A 17 0.60 -13.60 -0.60
N VAL A 18 0.23 -14.39 -1.62
CA VAL A 18 -1.16 -14.81 -1.81
C VAL A 18 -1.69 -15.52 -0.57
N ARG A 19 -0.90 -16.43 -0.02
CA ARG A 19 -1.28 -17.16 1.19
C ARG A 19 -1.49 -16.22 2.37
N ALA A 20 -0.59 -15.27 2.57
CA ALA A 20 -0.69 -14.31 3.67
C ALA A 20 -1.96 -13.45 3.54
N ILE A 21 -2.31 -13.10 2.31
CA ILE A 21 -3.54 -12.34 2.04
C ILE A 21 -4.77 -13.21 2.31
N ASP A 22 -4.80 -14.41 1.78
CA ASP A 22 -5.96 -15.31 1.92
C ASP A 22 -6.17 -15.73 3.38
N ASP A 23 -5.10 -15.94 4.13
CA ASP A 23 -5.17 -16.33 5.54
C ASP A 23 -5.33 -15.13 6.46
N ALA A 24 -5.34 -13.92 5.93
CA ALA A 24 -5.40 -12.67 6.68
C ALA A 24 -4.27 -12.54 7.71
N THR A 25 -3.08 -13.04 7.35
CA THR A 25 -1.90 -12.96 8.21
C THR A 25 -0.91 -11.89 7.78
N LEU A 26 -1.15 -11.24 6.65
CA LEU A 26 -0.30 -10.16 6.18
C LEU A 26 -0.29 -9.03 7.19
N GLY A 27 0.89 -8.63 7.65
CA GLY A 27 1.04 -7.57 8.64
C GLY A 27 0.65 -7.97 10.05
N LYS A 28 0.46 -9.26 10.32
CA LYS A 28 0.11 -9.73 11.66
C LYS A 28 1.20 -9.34 12.66
N GLY A 29 0.78 -8.69 13.73
CA GLY A 29 1.70 -8.16 14.73
C GLY A 29 2.04 -6.69 14.53
N SER A 30 1.71 -6.12 13.38
CA SER A 30 1.91 -4.70 13.11
C SER A 30 0.84 -3.86 13.80
N ILE A 31 1.22 -2.64 14.18
CA ILE A 31 0.28 -1.66 14.71
C ILE A 31 -0.78 -1.31 13.66
N ALA A 32 -0.39 -1.31 12.37
CA ALA A 32 -1.30 -0.97 11.28
C ALA A 32 -2.40 -2.02 11.05
N GLY A 33 -2.21 -3.25 11.53
CA GLY A 33 -3.26 -4.27 11.51
C GLY A 33 -3.84 -4.52 10.12
N ASP A 34 -5.14 -4.28 9.97
CA ASP A 34 -5.87 -4.60 8.72
C ASP A 34 -5.54 -3.69 7.53
N GLU A 35 -4.78 -2.62 7.74
CA GLU A 35 -4.41 -1.71 6.66
C GLU A 35 -3.64 -2.42 5.54
N TYR A 36 -2.85 -3.43 5.87
CA TYR A 36 -2.11 -4.20 4.86
C TYR A 36 -3.04 -4.84 3.84
N LEU A 37 -4.13 -5.45 4.30
CA LEU A 37 -5.11 -6.08 3.41
C LEU A 37 -5.83 -5.03 2.58
N HIS A 38 -6.22 -3.93 3.18
CA HIS A 38 -6.85 -2.81 2.49
C HIS A 38 -5.93 -2.26 1.38
N ASN A 39 -4.65 -2.09 1.70
CA ASN A 39 -3.68 -1.61 0.73
C ASN A 39 -3.54 -2.57 -0.45
N MET A 40 -3.53 -3.88 -0.19
CA MET A 40 -3.45 -4.88 -1.25
C MET A 40 -4.70 -4.90 -2.13
N GLU A 41 -5.87 -4.73 -1.52
CA GLU A 41 -7.13 -4.67 -2.27
C GLU A 41 -7.18 -3.50 -3.23
N GLN A 42 -6.58 -2.37 -2.86
CA GLN A 42 -6.58 -1.16 -3.66
C GLN A 42 -5.37 -1.04 -4.57
N ALA A 43 -4.33 -1.81 -4.35
CA ALA A 43 -3.09 -1.72 -5.12
C ALA A 43 -3.33 -1.96 -6.60
N ARG A 44 -2.61 -1.20 -7.43
CA ARG A 44 -2.64 -1.32 -8.89
C ARG A 44 -1.25 -1.74 -9.36
N VAL A 45 -1.18 -2.36 -10.51
CA VAL A 45 0.09 -2.84 -11.07
C VAL A 45 0.20 -2.41 -12.52
N ASN A 46 1.41 -1.99 -12.93
CA ASN A 46 1.68 -1.59 -14.31
C ASN A 46 2.32 -2.73 -15.12
N ASP A 47 2.67 -2.45 -16.37
CA ASP A 47 3.26 -3.41 -17.31
C ASP A 47 4.62 -3.95 -16.86
N GLN A 48 5.27 -3.25 -15.93
CA GLN A 48 6.59 -3.61 -15.44
C GLN A 48 6.53 -4.33 -14.10
N ASP A 49 5.35 -4.81 -13.73
CA ASP A 49 5.09 -5.50 -12.46
C ASP A 49 5.36 -4.63 -11.23
N VAL A 50 5.26 -3.32 -11.38
CA VAL A 50 5.38 -2.39 -10.25
C VAL A 50 3.99 -2.17 -9.66
N ALA A 51 3.83 -2.59 -8.42
CA ALA A 51 2.62 -2.36 -7.64
C ALA A 51 2.67 -0.97 -7.00
N THR A 52 1.53 -0.30 -6.97
CA THR A 52 1.39 1.03 -6.37
C THR A 52 0.19 1.05 -5.45
N TRP A 53 0.35 1.59 -4.26
CA TRP A 53 -0.78 1.80 -3.34
C TRP A 53 -0.57 3.07 -2.52
N VAL A 54 -1.65 3.54 -1.92
CA VAL A 54 -1.63 4.69 -1.00
C VAL A 54 -1.71 4.13 0.41
N GLU A 55 -0.72 4.44 1.22
CA GLU A 55 -0.61 3.92 2.58
C GLU A 55 -0.65 5.03 3.62
N THR A 56 -1.43 4.79 4.69
CA THR A 56 -1.47 5.70 5.84
C THR A 56 -0.39 5.28 6.83
N CYS A 57 0.44 6.22 7.26
CA CYS A 57 1.47 5.98 8.26
C CYS A 57 1.64 7.20 9.15
N PHE A 58 1.83 6.95 10.44
CA PHE A 58 2.04 7.99 11.45
C PHE A 58 3.43 7.96 12.06
N CYS A 59 4.35 7.21 11.47
CA CYS A 59 5.73 7.12 11.96
C CYS A 59 6.52 8.38 11.60
N ASP A 60 7.54 8.71 12.40
CA ASP A 60 8.44 9.82 12.14
C ASP A 60 9.19 9.62 10.82
N GLN A 61 9.62 8.40 10.55
CA GLN A 61 10.23 8.02 9.28
C GLN A 61 9.18 7.30 8.44
N PRO A 62 9.10 7.57 7.14
CA PRO A 62 8.10 6.94 6.27
C PRO A 62 8.12 5.42 6.37
N LEU A 63 7.00 4.84 6.78
CA LEU A 63 6.78 3.40 6.91
C LEU A 63 7.75 2.68 7.84
N ALA A 64 8.33 3.38 8.83
CA ALA A 64 9.33 2.76 9.71
C ALA A 64 8.82 1.48 10.38
N GLU A 65 7.58 1.48 10.86
CA GLU A 65 6.97 0.30 11.50
C GLU A 65 6.58 -0.76 10.47
N GLU A 66 6.07 -0.34 9.30
CA GLU A 66 5.51 -1.22 8.29
C GLU A 66 6.55 -1.89 7.39
N ARG A 67 7.73 -1.26 7.23
CA ARG A 67 8.75 -1.76 6.30
C ARG A 67 9.09 -3.24 6.46
N PRO A 68 9.38 -3.75 7.68
CA PRO A 68 9.75 -5.16 7.81
C PRO A 68 8.68 -6.12 7.32
N TYR A 69 7.42 -5.75 7.48
CA TYR A 69 6.29 -6.59 7.05
C TYR A 69 6.16 -6.59 5.53
N TRP A 70 6.32 -5.42 4.89
CA TRP A 70 6.28 -5.33 3.43
C TRP A 70 7.50 -6.00 2.79
N GLU A 71 8.67 -5.79 3.36
CA GLU A 71 9.94 -6.27 2.78
C GLU A 71 10.08 -7.78 2.84
N GLU A 72 9.23 -8.47 3.58
CA GLU A 72 9.17 -9.93 3.52
C GLU A 72 8.74 -10.41 2.13
N TYR A 73 7.91 -9.63 1.45
CA TYR A 73 7.33 -10.02 0.15
C TYR A 73 7.73 -9.11 -1.00
N PHE A 74 8.07 -7.86 -0.71
CA PHE A 74 8.31 -6.83 -1.72
C PHE A 74 9.70 -6.23 -1.62
N GLU A 75 10.18 -5.79 -2.79
CA GLU A 75 11.24 -4.81 -2.86
C GLU A 75 10.55 -3.45 -2.95
N LEU A 76 10.76 -2.59 -1.95
CA LEU A 76 10.18 -1.25 -1.95
C LEU A 76 11.01 -0.35 -2.85
N LEU A 77 10.41 0.17 -3.90
CA LEU A 77 11.11 0.98 -4.91
C LEU A 77 11.06 2.47 -4.58
N SER A 78 9.94 2.96 -4.09
CA SER A 78 9.82 4.34 -3.63
C SER A 78 8.69 4.49 -2.63
N VAL A 79 8.88 5.43 -1.71
CA VAL A 79 7.87 5.84 -0.74
C VAL A 79 7.88 7.36 -0.76
N LYS A 80 6.82 7.97 -1.32
CA LYS A 80 6.75 9.43 -1.48
C LYS A 80 5.56 9.99 -0.72
N ASP A 81 5.73 11.18 -0.17
CA ASP A 81 4.63 11.93 0.44
C ASP A 81 3.56 12.16 -0.62
N ALA A 82 2.36 11.68 -0.38
CA ALA A 82 1.23 11.91 -1.26
C ALA A 82 0.27 12.93 -0.68
N HIS A 83 0.11 12.93 0.64
CA HIS A 83 -0.74 13.89 1.31
C HIS A 83 -0.42 13.97 2.79
N SER A 84 -0.36 15.20 3.31
CA SER A 84 -0.21 15.46 4.73
C SER A 84 -1.07 16.66 5.10
N ARG A 85 -1.18 16.94 6.40
CA ARG A 85 -1.90 18.12 6.87
C ARG A 85 -1.34 19.41 6.26
N ARG A 86 -0.04 19.48 6.03
CA ARG A 86 0.59 20.65 5.43
C ARG A 86 0.06 20.95 4.05
N ASN A 87 -0.34 19.92 3.32
CA ASN A 87 -0.84 20.02 1.94
C ASN A 87 -2.36 19.98 1.87
N CYS A 88 -3.02 19.84 3.02
CA CYS A 88 -4.46 19.67 3.05
C CYS A 88 -5.21 20.99 2.93
N ARG A 89 -6.17 21.06 2.00
CA ARG A 89 -7.04 22.21 1.84
C ARG A 89 -7.99 22.40 3.01
N HIS A 90 -8.18 21.37 3.79
CA HIS A 90 -9.12 21.33 4.92
C HIS A 90 -8.38 21.38 6.25
N GLU A 91 -7.39 22.27 6.31
CA GLU A 91 -6.59 22.51 7.52
C GLU A 91 -7.48 22.72 8.74
N ASN A 92 -7.29 21.90 9.77
CA ASN A 92 -8.12 21.96 10.97
C ASN A 92 -7.33 22.22 12.27
N GLY A 93 -6.06 22.58 12.16
CA GLY A 93 -5.23 22.96 13.33
C GLY A 93 -4.61 21.79 14.08
N THR A 94 -4.81 20.54 13.64
CA THR A 94 -4.21 19.36 14.30
C THR A 94 -2.81 19.08 13.77
N GLU A 95 -2.17 18.02 14.28
CA GLU A 95 -0.80 17.67 13.93
C GLU A 95 -0.66 17.31 12.44
N PRO A 96 0.50 17.60 11.81
CA PRO A 96 0.68 17.36 10.37
C PRO A 96 0.38 15.94 9.91
N TRP A 97 0.61 14.97 10.75
CA TRP A 97 0.39 13.55 10.41
C TRP A 97 -1.04 13.10 10.64
N ALA A 98 -1.91 13.94 11.17
CA ALA A 98 -3.24 13.54 11.62
C ALA A 98 -4.32 13.62 10.55
N CYS A 99 -3.97 13.88 9.30
CA CYS A 99 -4.94 13.99 8.23
C CYS A 99 -5.40 12.60 7.79
N CYS A 100 -6.50 12.11 8.34
CA CYS A 100 -7.02 10.76 8.10
C CYS A 100 -8.26 10.72 7.23
N ASP A 101 -9.15 11.69 7.37
CA ASP A 101 -10.51 11.61 6.80
C ASP A 101 -10.90 12.85 6.02
N CYS A 102 -10.03 13.31 5.14
CA CYS A 102 -10.38 14.43 4.26
C CYS A 102 -10.68 13.94 2.84
N ASP A 103 -11.32 14.81 2.04
CA ASP A 103 -11.63 14.50 0.66
C ASP A 103 -10.38 14.26 -0.18
N CYS A 104 -9.24 14.81 0.24
CA CYS A 104 -7.96 14.61 -0.45
C CYS A 104 -7.58 13.12 -0.50
N THR A 105 -7.81 12.39 0.60
CA THR A 105 -7.55 10.96 0.64
C THR A 105 -8.45 10.21 -0.35
N LYS A 106 -9.73 10.54 -0.37
CA LYS A 106 -10.68 9.93 -1.31
C LYS A 106 -10.29 10.20 -2.75
N ASN A 107 -9.79 11.41 -3.02
CA ASN A 107 -9.34 11.77 -4.37
C ASN A 107 -8.09 10.98 -4.76
N LEU A 108 -7.17 10.74 -3.82
CA LEU A 108 -6.01 9.89 -4.07
C LEU A 108 -6.43 8.46 -4.40
N GLU A 109 -7.38 7.92 -3.66
CA GLU A 109 -7.88 6.57 -3.90
C GLU A 109 -8.58 6.46 -5.26
N LYS A 110 -9.38 7.47 -5.63
CA LYS A 110 -10.03 7.52 -6.94
C LYS A 110 -9.00 7.58 -8.07
N TRP A 111 -7.97 8.39 -7.89
CA TRP A 111 -6.90 8.49 -8.87
C TRP A 111 -6.19 7.14 -9.00
N LEU A 112 -5.86 6.50 -7.89
CA LEU A 112 -5.19 5.20 -7.89
C LEU A 112 -6.02 4.17 -8.67
N ALA A 113 -7.33 4.16 -8.49
CA ALA A 113 -8.22 3.22 -9.16
C ALA A 113 -8.20 3.35 -10.69
N THR A 114 -7.70 4.47 -11.23
CA THR A 114 -7.57 4.67 -12.68
C THR A 114 -6.23 4.19 -13.23
N GLN A 115 -5.30 3.78 -12.37
CA GLN A 115 -3.96 3.38 -12.79
C GLN A 115 -3.92 1.86 -13.03
N GLY A 116 -3.21 1.45 -14.09
CA GLY A 116 -2.91 0.04 -14.35
C GLY A 116 -4.05 -0.95 -14.13
N ASP A 117 -3.69 -2.14 -13.69
CA ASP A 117 -4.63 -3.23 -13.41
C ASP A 117 -4.68 -3.54 -11.92
N SER A 118 -5.69 -4.31 -11.51
CA SER A 118 -5.78 -4.78 -10.13
C SER A 118 -4.56 -5.63 -9.77
N PHE A 119 -3.85 -5.24 -8.73
CA PHE A 119 -2.70 -6.01 -8.27
C PHE A 119 -3.09 -7.42 -7.82
N LEU A 120 -4.14 -7.54 -7.00
CA LEU A 120 -4.59 -8.84 -6.51
C LEU A 120 -5.00 -9.77 -7.63
N GLN A 121 -5.74 -9.27 -8.60
CA GLN A 121 -6.19 -10.08 -9.73
C GLN A 121 -4.99 -10.56 -10.55
N THR A 122 -4.05 -9.67 -10.81
CA THR A 122 -2.83 -9.99 -11.54
C THR A 122 -1.99 -11.02 -10.80
N LEU A 123 -1.83 -10.83 -9.48
CA LEU A 123 -1.06 -11.73 -8.63
C LEU A 123 -1.67 -13.13 -8.63
N ARG A 124 -2.99 -13.24 -8.50
CA ARG A 124 -3.69 -14.53 -8.49
C ARG A 124 -3.64 -15.22 -9.84
N THR A 125 -3.71 -14.45 -10.92
CA THR A 125 -3.61 -14.99 -12.29
C THR A 125 -2.23 -15.55 -12.54
N SER A 126 -1.17 -14.82 -12.17
CA SER A 126 0.21 -15.30 -12.29
C SER A 126 0.41 -16.60 -11.55
N ARG A 127 -0.12 -16.70 -10.34
CA ARG A 127 -0.02 -17.92 -9.55
C ARG A 127 -0.81 -19.06 -10.20
N GLY A 128 -1.99 -18.77 -10.73
CA GLY A 128 -2.85 -19.74 -11.40
C GLY A 128 -2.21 -20.32 -12.65
N ASP A 129 -1.46 -19.51 -13.36
CA ASP A 129 -0.78 -19.93 -14.58
C ASP A 129 0.33 -20.94 -14.32
N LEU A 130 0.75 -21.11 -13.09
CA LEU A 130 1.79 -22.05 -12.70
C LEU A 130 1.23 -23.44 -12.35
N THR A 131 -0.09 -23.58 -12.39
CA THR A 131 -0.75 -24.86 -12.06
C THR A 131 -1.28 -25.59 -13.30
#